data_4856bb4338d0d832ea321e8dd4604412
#
_entry.id   4856bb4338d0d832ea321e8dd4604412
#
_cell.length_a   1.000
_cell.length_b   1.000
_cell.length_c   1.000
_cell.angle_alpha   90.00
_cell.angle_beta   90.00
_cell.angle_gamma   90.00
#
_symmetry.space_group_name_H-M   'P 1'
#
loop_
_entity.id
_entity.type
_entity.pdbx_description
1 polymer ?
#
loop_
_entity_poly.entity_id
_entity_poly.type
_entity_poly.pdbx_seq_one_letter_code
_entity_poly.pdbx_strand_id
1 'polypeptide(L)'
;MDIEKRKRNKLIRIIFVDIIMSLAVVGLVFVLVAVVEGWRLGSNLKLEQNGMAQIESLPTGAKVVIDGKQDFNETNISKLLSAGEHEITLWKEGFDSWTKKINITSGLLTRLRHPRLFKKERTTEEVADYQDLRFVYAAPDHRSLLVAK
;
A
#
# COMPACT_ATOMS: atom_id res chain seq x y z
N MET A 1 -67.75 -0.92 -18.94
CA MET A 1 -66.52 -1.61 -19.42
C MET A 1 -65.24 -0.82 -19.13
N ASP A 2 -65.25 0.50 -18.88
CA ASP A 2 -64.04 1.33 -18.65
C ASP A 2 -63.54 1.35 -17.22
N ILE A 3 -64.40 1.11 -16.22
CA ILE A 3 -64.02 1.20 -14.80
C ILE A 3 -63.08 0.04 -14.41
N GLU A 4 -63.28 -1.17 -14.92
CA GLU A 4 -62.41 -2.31 -14.64
C GLU A 4 -61.04 -2.20 -15.32
N LYS A 5 -60.99 -1.65 -16.54
CA LYS A 5 -59.73 -1.35 -17.22
C LYS A 5 -58.93 -0.34 -16.44
N ARG A 6 -59.54 0.70 -15.89
CA ARG A 6 -58.86 1.72 -15.08
C ARG A 6 -58.30 1.13 -13.76
N LYS A 7 -59.05 0.27 -13.09
CA LYS A 7 -58.61 -0.42 -11.87
C LYS A 7 -57.39 -1.34 -12.15
N ARG A 8 -57.48 -2.12 -13.25
CA ARG A 8 -56.39 -3.01 -13.67
C ARG A 8 -55.13 -2.23 -14.02
N ASN A 9 -55.23 -1.13 -14.74
CA ASN A 9 -54.09 -0.31 -15.08
C ASN A 9 -53.43 0.37 -13.85
N LYS A 10 -54.24 0.77 -12.85
CA LYS A 10 -53.71 1.25 -11.56
C LYS A 10 -52.93 0.17 -10.82
N LEU A 11 -53.47 -1.05 -10.72
CA LEU A 11 -52.81 -2.17 -10.07
C LEU A 11 -51.46 -2.53 -10.77
N ILE A 12 -51.47 -2.62 -12.10
CA ILE A 12 -50.27 -2.89 -12.89
C ILE A 12 -49.22 -1.81 -12.64
N ARG A 13 -49.62 -0.54 -12.60
CA ARG A 13 -48.70 0.57 -12.34
C ARG A 13 -48.09 0.49 -10.93
N ILE A 14 -48.85 0.14 -9.90
CA ILE A 14 -48.37 0.00 -8.53
C ILE A 14 -47.38 -1.16 -8.46
N ILE A 15 -47.76 -2.34 -9.00
CA ILE A 15 -46.88 -3.52 -9.03
C ILE A 15 -45.58 -3.20 -9.77
N PHE A 16 -45.62 -2.48 -10.87
CA PHE A 16 -44.44 -2.09 -11.65
C PHE A 16 -43.51 -1.15 -10.86
N VAL A 17 -44.10 -0.18 -10.13
CA VAL A 17 -43.31 0.72 -9.25
C VAL A 17 -42.68 -0.06 -8.11
N ASP A 18 -43.40 -0.99 -7.47
CA ASP A 18 -42.88 -1.81 -6.38
C ASP A 18 -41.74 -2.72 -6.83
N ILE A 19 -41.81 -3.29 -8.03
CA ILE A 19 -40.77 -4.09 -8.63
C ILE A 19 -39.51 -3.22 -8.86
N ILE A 20 -39.67 -2.02 -9.43
CA ILE A 20 -38.53 -1.11 -9.66
C ILE A 20 -37.90 -0.70 -8.35
N MET A 21 -38.69 -0.35 -7.33
CA MET A 21 -38.17 0.00 -6.01
C MET A 21 -37.41 -1.16 -5.37
N SER A 22 -37.96 -2.38 -5.43
CA SER A 22 -37.29 -3.57 -4.91
C SER A 22 -35.97 -3.83 -5.63
N LEU A 23 -35.96 -3.70 -6.94
CA LEU A 23 -34.72 -3.87 -7.73
C LEU A 23 -33.66 -2.81 -7.38
N ALA A 24 -34.11 -1.57 -7.18
CA ALA A 24 -33.21 -0.46 -6.77
C ALA A 24 -32.60 -0.72 -5.39
N VAL A 25 -33.38 -1.21 -4.42
CA VAL A 25 -32.90 -1.55 -3.08
C VAL A 25 -31.89 -2.70 -3.14
N VAL A 26 -32.18 -3.77 -3.87
CA VAL A 26 -31.27 -4.91 -4.05
C VAL A 26 -29.99 -4.47 -4.73
N GLY A 27 -30.07 -3.63 -5.76
CA GLY A 27 -28.91 -3.05 -6.44
C GLY A 27 -28.05 -2.21 -5.50
N LEU A 28 -28.69 -1.38 -4.66
CA LEU A 28 -27.97 -0.57 -3.67
C LEU A 28 -27.22 -1.44 -2.65
N VAL A 29 -27.87 -2.48 -2.13
CA VAL A 29 -27.25 -3.42 -1.19
C VAL A 29 -26.04 -4.11 -1.85
N PHE A 30 -26.20 -4.54 -3.10
CA PHE A 30 -25.09 -5.17 -3.84
C PHE A 30 -23.89 -4.22 -3.99
N VAL A 31 -24.15 -2.95 -4.34
CA VAL A 31 -23.09 -1.93 -4.43
C VAL A 31 -22.42 -1.70 -3.08
N LEU A 32 -23.19 -1.61 -2.00
CA LEU A 32 -22.62 -1.42 -0.65
C LEU A 32 -21.75 -2.61 -0.24
N VAL A 33 -22.17 -3.84 -0.49
CA VAL A 33 -21.37 -5.03 -0.21
C VAL A 33 -20.07 -5.00 -1.01
N ALA A 34 -20.14 -4.69 -2.30
CA ALA A 34 -18.96 -4.59 -3.15
C ALA A 34 -17.96 -3.54 -2.64
N VAL A 35 -18.45 -2.38 -2.18
CA VAL A 35 -17.60 -1.33 -1.59
C VAL A 35 -16.93 -1.80 -0.29
N VAL A 36 -17.68 -2.50 0.58
CA VAL A 36 -17.14 -3.05 1.85
C VAL A 36 -16.08 -4.11 1.58
N GLU A 37 -16.26 -4.94 0.56
CA GLU A 37 -15.25 -5.92 0.12
C GLU A 37 -14.03 -5.30 -0.57
N GLY A 38 -13.99 -3.97 -0.69
CA GLY A 38 -12.85 -3.24 -1.26
C GLY A 38 -12.81 -3.22 -2.79
N TRP A 39 -13.91 -3.61 -3.44
CA TRP A 39 -14.03 -3.51 -4.88
C TRP A 39 -14.08 -2.04 -5.31
N ARG A 40 -13.22 -1.66 -6.23
CA ARG A 40 -13.20 -0.32 -6.83
C ARG A 40 -13.15 -0.41 -8.35
N LEU A 41 -13.76 0.57 -9.00
CA LEU A 41 -13.63 0.72 -10.44
C LEU A 41 -12.21 1.28 -10.73
N GLY A 42 -11.35 0.47 -11.32
CA GLY A 42 -10.07 0.92 -11.84
C GLY A 42 -10.23 1.84 -13.05
N SER A 43 -9.14 2.46 -13.48
CA SER A 43 -9.12 3.42 -14.61
C SER A 43 -9.67 2.85 -15.92
N ASN A 44 -9.72 1.54 -16.09
CA ASN A 44 -10.19 0.83 -17.28
C ASN A 44 -11.56 0.15 -17.09
N LEU A 45 -12.41 0.65 -16.18
CA LEU A 45 -13.72 0.07 -15.82
C LEU A 45 -13.62 -1.41 -15.36
N LYS A 46 -12.43 -1.88 -14.97
CA LYS A 46 -12.25 -3.19 -14.36
C LYS A 46 -12.45 -3.09 -12.85
N LEU A 47 -13.19 -4.05 -12.31
CA LEU A 47 -13.34 -4.20 -10.87
C LEU A 47 -12.00 -4.72 -10.31
N GLU A 48 -11.30 -3.88 -9.56
CA GLU A 48 -10.04 -4.21 -8.91
C GLU A 48 -10.24 -4.22 -7.40
N GLN A 49 -9.77 -5.28 -6.75
CA GLN A 49 -9.67 -5.30 -5.31
C GLN A 49 -8.32 -4.72 -4.89
N ASN A 50 -8.34 -3.73 -4.01
CA ASN A 50 -7.13 -3.10 -3.51
C ASN A 50 -6.71 -3.72 -2.17
N GLY A 51 -5.39 -3.72 -1.93
CA GLY A 51 -4.81 -3.95 -0.61
C GLY A 51 -4.22 -2.65 -0.07
N MET A 52 -3.87 -2.64 1.21
CA MET A 52 -3.22 -1.50 1.85
C MET A 52 -1.74 -1.76 2.01
N ALA A 53 -0.90 -0.86 1.53
CA ALA A 53 0.54 -0.84 1.77
C ALA A 53 0.86 0.19 2.85
N GLN A 54 1.52 -0.22 3.93
CA GLN A 54 2.10 0.66 4.94
C GLN A 54 3.61 0.73 4.70
N ILE A 55 4.09 1.92 4.36
CA ILE A 55 5.48 2.16 3.95
C ILE A 55 6.13 3.04 5.01
N GLU A 56 7.10 2.47 5.70
CA GLU A 56 7.90 3.15 6.73
C GLU A 56 9.36 3.20 6.30
N SER A 57 10.15 4.14 6.81
CA SER A 57 11.59 4.19 6.55
C SER A 57 12.39 4.72 7.74
N LEU A 58 13.67 4.41 7.78
CA LEU A 58 14.66 4.98 8.67
C LEU A 58 15.82 5.56 7.84
N PRO A 59 16.06 6.88 7.90
CA PRO A 59 15.26 7.91 8.59
C PRO A 59 13.88 8.11 7.95
N THR A 60 12.95 8.68 8.69
CA THR A 60 11.64 9.08 8.19
C THR A 60 11.74 10.27 7.24
N GLY A 61 10.67 10.58 6.53
CA GLY A 61 10.65 11.69 5.56
C GLY A 61 11.44 11.36 4.29
N ALA A 62 11.41 10.11 3.85
CA ALA A 62 11.89 9.73 2.52
C ALA A 62 10.76 9.88 1.50
N LYS A 63 11.09 10.35 0.32
CA LYS A 63 10.17 10.42 -0.81
C LYS A 63 9.88 9.02 -1.31
N VAL A 64 8.63 8.78 -1.67
CA VAL A 64 8.12 7.48 -2.08
C VAL A 64 7.81 7.51 -3.57
N VAL A 65 8.34 6.56 -4.31
CA VAL A 65 8.02 6.31 -5.71
C VAL A 65 7.42 4.92 -5.82
N ILE A 66 6.25 4.80 -6.42
CA ILE A 66 5.52 3.55 -6.60
C ILE A 66 5.32 3.34 -8.10
N ASP A 67 5.83 2.24 -8.64
CA ASP A 67 5.77 1.90 -10.07
C ASP A 67 6.23 3.05 -10.98
N GLY A 68 7.31 3.72 -10.58
CA GLY A 68 7.88 4.86 -11.31
C GLY A 68 7.14 6.18 -11.11
N LYS A 69 6.03 6.22 -10.36
CA LYS A 69 5.28 7.45 -10.07
C LYS A 69 5.60 7.94 -8.65
N GLN A 70 6.06 9.17 -8.54
CA GLN A 70 6.33 9.78 -7.24
C GLN A 70 5.03 10.10 -6.51
N ASP A 71 4.95 9.69 -5.25
CA ASP A 71 3.88 10.10 -4.34
C ASP A 71 4.16 11.51 -3.79
N PHE A 72 3.10 12.24 -3.47
CA PHE A 72 3.20 13.57 -2.84
C PHE A 72 3.60 13.50 -1.36
N ASN A 73 3.34 12.36 -0.72
CA ASN A 73 3.62 12.16 0.69
C ASN A 73 4.98 11.48 0.89
N GLU A 74 5.61 11.81 2.01
CA GLU A 74 6.86 11.19 2.47
C GLU A 74 6.56 10.06 3.47
N THR A 75 7.53 9.17 3.73
CA THR A 75 7.38 8.12 4.74
C THR A 75 7.20 8.75 6.14
N ASN A 76 6.31 8.27 7.02
CA ASN A 76 5.58 7.01 7.00
C ASN A 76 4.16 7.21 6.44
N ILE A 77 3.78 6.44 5.44
CA ILE A 77 2.46 6.55 4.81
C ILE A 77 1.75 5.21 4.71
N SER A 78 0.43 5.28 4.59
CA SER A 78 -0.41 4.15 4.20
C SER A 78 -1.09 4.47 2.88
N LYS A 79 -0.98 3.56 1.91
CA LYS A 79 -1.51 3.74 0.55
C LYS A 79 -2.31 2.53 0.11
N LEU A 80 -3.44 2.78 -0.54
CA LEU A 80 -4.20 1.74 -1.23
C LEU A 80 -3.57 1.51 -2.61
N LEU A 81 -3.19 0.27 -2.88
CA LEU A 81 -2.62 -0.19 -4.14
C LEU A 81 -3.44 -1.34 -4.70
N SER A 82 -3.45 -1.53 -6.01
CA SER A 82 -4.06 -2.69 -6.63
C SER A 82 -3.41 -3.98 -6.15
N ALA A 83 -4.12 -5.09 -6.21
CA ALA A 83 -3.49 -6.38 -5.92
C ALA A 83 -2.47 -6.72 -7.03
N GLY A 84 -1.31 -7.24 -6.63
CA GLY A 84 -0.23 -7.60 -7.54
C GLY A 84 1.14 -7.13 -7.07
N GLU A 85 2.13 -7.29 -7.94
CA GLU A 85 3.50 -6.84 -7.70
C GLU A 85 3.63 -5.34 -7.97
N HIS A 86 4.21 -4.63 -6.99
CA HIS A 86 4.53 -3.20 -7.08
C HIS A 86 5.98 -2.97 -6.73
N GLU A 87 6.64 -2.09 -7.46
CA GLU A 87 7.99 -1.64 -7.16
C GLU A 87 7.94 -0.36 -6.34
N ILE A 88 8.53 -0.42 -5.14
CA ILE A 88 8.61 0.74 -4.24
C ILE A 88 10.06 1.19 -4.15
N THR A 89 10.29 2.44 -4.50
CA THR A 89 11.58 3.11 -4.34
C THR A 89 11.46 4.22 -3.31
N LEU A 90 12.36 4.21 -2.34
CA LEU A 90 12.48 5.24 -1.32
C LEU A 90 13.78 6.01 -1.55
N TRP A 91 13.72 7.32 -1.54
CA TRP A 91 14.90 8.14 -1.66
C TRP A 91 14.83 9.38 -0.76
N LYS A 92 15.98 9.78 -0.26
CA LYS A 92 16.14 10.96 0.58
C LYS A 92 17.45 11.63 0.24
N GLU A 93 17.49 12.96 0.27
CA GLU A 93 18.72 13.71 0.01
C GLU A 93 19.82 13.33 0.99
N GLY A 94 21.03 13.09 0.47
CA GLY A 94 22.18 12.63 1.26
C GLY A 94 22.18 11.13 1.57
N PHE A 95 21.21 10.35 1.09
CA PHE A 95 21.09 8.91 1.32
C PHE A 95 21.06 8.13 0.00
N ASP A 96 21.49 6.87 0.06
CA ASP A 96 21.32 5.95 -1.04
C ASP A 96 19.85 5.59 -1.23
N SER A 97 19.41 5.49 -2.48
CA SER A 97 18.05 5.05 -2.79
C SER A 97 17.88 3.56 -2.48
N TRP A 98 16.70 3.21 -1.98
CA TRP A 98 16.33 1.83 -1.67
C TRP A 98 15.14 1.42 -2.50
N THR A 99 15.24 0.29 -3.21
CA THR A 99 14.18 -0.22 -4.07
C THR A 99 13.85 -1.66 -3.72
N LYS A 100 12.57 -1.99 -3.68
CA LYS A 100 12.08 -3.35 -3.44
C LYS A 100 10.76 -3.59 -4.16
N LYS A 101 10.60 -4.78 -4.73
CA LYS A 101 9.33 -5.31 -5.22
C LYS A 101 8.57 -5.96 -4.08
N ILE A 102 7.32 -5.61 -3.94
CA ILE A 102 6.40 -6.16 -2.94
C ILE A 102 5.14 -6.67 -3.64
N ASN A 103 4.57 -7.73 -3.09
CA ASN A 103 3.29 -8.24 -3.57
C ASN A 103 2.16 -7.77 -2.64
N ILE A 104 1.19 -7.07 -3.20
CA ILE A 104 0.01 -6.58 -2.50
C ILE A 104 -1.12 -7.60 -2.66
N THR A 105 -1.62 -8.07 -1.53
CA THR A 105 -2.77 -8.98 -1.51
C THR A 105 -4.04 -8.18 -1.23
N SER A 106 -5.05 -8.44 -2.04
CA SER A 106 -6.38 -7.84 -1.93
C SER A 106 -6.98 -7.97 -0.53
N GLY A 107 -7.51 -6.88 0.01
CA GLY A 107 -8.13 -6.84 1.33
C GLY A 107 -7.17 -6.96 2.52
N LEU A 108 -5.86 -7.13 2.28
CA LEU A 108 -4.88 -7.27 3.35
C LEU A 108 -3.98 -6.05 3.49
N LEU A 109 -3.43 -5.89 4.71
CA LEU A 109 -2.40 -4.90 5.01
C LEU A 109 -1.00 -5.50 4.80
N THR A 110 -0.30 -5.03 3.78
CA THR A 110 1.11 -5.33 3.54
C THR A 110 1.97 -4.25 4.19
N ARG A 111 2.81 -4.64 5.16
CA ARG A 111 3.71 -3.73 5.86
C ARG A 111 5.12 -3.83 5.33
N LEU A 112 5.63 -2.73 4.83
CA LEU A 112 7.03 -2.55 4.50
C LEU A 112 7.74 -1.91 5.70
N ARG A 113 8.26 -2.79 6.61
CA ARG A 113 8.85 -2.34 7.86
C ARG A 113 10.33 -2.05 7.69
N HIS A 114 10.74 -0.86 8.15
CA HIS A 114 12.11 -0.46 8.42
C HIS A 114 13.13 -0.59 7.27
N PRO A 115 12.81 -0.20 6.02
CA PRO A 115 13.89 0.02 5.06
C PRO A 115 14.82 1.08 5.63
N ARG A 116 16.10 0.70 5.80
CA ARG A 116 17.14 1.61 6.24
C ARG A 116 17.80 2.24 5.04
N LEU A 117 17.76 3.56 4.98
CA LEU A 117 18.51 4.32 4.00
C LEU A 117 19.88 4.63 4.58
N PHE A 118 20.93 4.32 3.84
CA PHE A 118 22.32 4.58 4.23
C PHE A 118 22.77 5.91 3.67
N LYS A 119 23.55 6.67 4.45
CA LYS A 119 24.15 7.91 3.98
C LYS A 119 25.12 7.61 2.83
N LYS A 120 25.09 8.43 1.77
CA LYS A 120 26.03 8.36 0.64
C LYS A 120 27.46 8.59 1.08
N GLU A 121 27.65 9.63 1.90
CA GLU A 121 28.95 9.94 2.45
C GLU A 121 29.07 9.27 3.83
N ARG A 122 29.98 8.31 3.92
CA ARG A 122 30.36 7.67 5.17
C ARG A 122 31.71 8.23 5.54
N THR A 123 31.79 8.99 6.61
CA THR A 123 33.06 9.37 7.21
C THR A 123 33.67 8.12 7.84
N THR A 124 34.77 7.65 7.27
CA THR A 124 35.63 6.65 7.88
C THR A 124 36.75 7.39 8.60
N GLU A 125 36.80 7.25 9.92
CA GLU A 125 37.94 7.69 10.69
C GLU A 125 38.84 6.48 10.91
N GLU A 126 40.13 6.67 10.64
CA GLU A 126 41.13 5.68 10.98
C GLU A 126 41.36 5.72 12.50
N VAL A 127 40.87 4.68 13.19
CA VAL A 127 40.94 4.62 14.66
C VAL A 127 42.29 4.14 15.14
N ALA A 128 42.95 3.24 14.41
CA ALA A 128 44.27 2.74 14.66
C ALA A 128 44.83 1.98 13.46
N ASP A 129 46.13 2.06 13.26
CA ASP A 129 46.88 1.25 12.30
C ASP A 129 47.68 0.17 13.06
N TYR A 130 47.39 -1.08 12.73
CA TYR A 130 48.10 -2.25 13.31
C TYR A 130 48.80 -3.02 12.21
N GLN A 131 50.12 -3.05 12.24
CA GLN A 131 50.92 -3.72 11.22
C GLN A 131 50.94 -5.26 11.30
N ASP A 132 50.64 -5.85 12.45
CA ASP A 132 50.67 -7.31 12.66
C ASP A 132 49.35 -7.83 13.23
N LEU A 133 48.27 -7.59 12.51
CA LEU A 133 46.92 -7.95 12.93
C LEU A 133 46.67 -9.44 12.65
N ARG A 134 46.54 -10.29 13.67
CA ARG A 134 46.19 -11.70 13.49
C ARG A 134 44.69 -11.94 13.45
N PHE A 135 43.94 -11.31 14.34
CA PHE A 135 42.45 -11.37 14.29
C PHE A 135 41.80 -10.18 14.99
N VAL A 136 40.58 -9.90 14.56
CA VAL A 136 39.70 -8.89 15.14
C VAL A 136 38.41 -9.55 15.53
N TYR A 137 37.98 -9.34 16.77
CA TYR A 137 36.74 -9.86 17.29
C TYR A 137 35.83 -8.70 17.71
N ALA A 138 34.63 -8.61 17.12
CA ALA A 138 33.65 -7.63 17.53
C ALA A 138 32.88 -8.13 18.74
N ALA A 139 32.75 -7.31 19.77
CA ALA A 139 31.93 -7.64 20.92
C ALA A 139 30.43 -7.75 20.51
N PRO A 140 29.62 -8.57 21.20
CA PRO A 140 28.21 -8.76 20.87
C PRO A 140 27.37 -7.48 20.90
N ASP A 141 27.80 -6.49 21.65
CA ASP A 141 27.17 -5.18 21.77
C ASP A 141 27.53 -4.22 20.61
N HIS A 142 28.41 -4.64 19.70
CA HIS A 142 28.95 -3.87 18.58
C HIS A 142 29.61 -2.51 18.96
N ARG A 143 30.00 -2.33 20.23
CA ARG A 143 30.58 -1.09 20.73
C ARG A 143 32.10 -1.19 20.93
N SER A 144 32.61 -2.38 20.99
CA SER A 144 34.05 -2.62 21.21
C SER A 144 34.60 -3.67 20.24
N LEU A 145 35.86 -3.50 19.88
CA LEU A 145 36.61 -4.42 19.07
C LEU A 145 37.79 -4.93 19.89
N LEU A 146 37.99 -6.24 19.95
CA LEU A 146 39.12 -6.89 20.53
C LEU A 146 40.09 -7.20 19.39
N VAL A 147 41.28 -6.63 19.49
CA VAL A 147 42.34 -6.76 18.49
C VAL A 147 43.46 -7.55 19.10
N ALA A 148 43.90 -8.62 18.45
CA ALA A 148 45.05 -9.40 18.88
C ALA A 148 46.19 -9.33 17.83
N LYS A 149 47.39 -9.13 18.33
CA LYS A 149 48.66 -9.19 17.60
C LYS A 149 49.22 -10.61 17.56
#